data_5d2d3ca11f3d8c2f07d0e85fd9b7767b
#
_entry.id   5d2d3ca11f3d8c2f07d0e85fd9b7767b
#
_cell.length_a   1.000
_cell.length_b   1.000
_cell.length_c   1.000
_cell.angle_alpha   90.00
_cell.angle_beta   90.00
_cell.angle_gamma   90.00
#
_symmetry.space_group_name_H-M   'P 1'
#
loop_
_entity.id
_entity.type
_entity.pdbx_description
1 polymer ?
#
loop_
_entity_poly.entity_id
_entity_poly.type
_entity_poly.pdbx_seq_one_letter_code
_entity_poly.pdbx_strand_id
1 'polypeptide(L)'
;LRHGEAELTAALQVGQVDMHPFVVGELACGNLQARAEVLGLLQALPQLQVATDKEVLFFMDAHALMGRGRGYVDMHLLAATRLGAHLLWTRDKRLHAIAAELGLAHTEKKH
;
A
#
# COMPACT_ATOMS: atom_id res chain seq x y z
N LEU A 1 -18.91 -5.56 -7.98
CA LEU A 1 -17.57 -5.13 -7.55
C LEU A 1 -17.28 -3.71 -7.99
N ARG A 2 -16.62 -2.98 -7.15
CA ARG A 2 -16.12 -1.67 -7.52
C ARG A 2 -14.95 -1.85 -8.48
N HIS A 3 -14.78 -0.87 -9.33
CA HIS A 3 -13.72 -0.90 -10.35
C HIS A 3 -12.34 -1.20 -9.76
N GLY A 4 -11.96 -0.52 -8.68
CA GLY A 4 -10.65 -0.73 -8.06
C GLY A 4 -10.49 -2.11 -7.45
N GLU A 5 -11.58 -2.72 -6.98
CA GLU A 5 -11.55 -4.06 -6.42
C GLU A 5 -11.32 -5.11 -7.50
N ALA A 6 -11.86 -4.89 -8.70
CA ALA A 6 -11.63 -5.79 -9.82
C ALA A 6 -10.17 -5.76 -10.25
N GLU A 7 -9.55 -4.59 -10.29
CA GLU A 7 -8.13 -4.46 -10.61
C GLU A 7 -7.25 -5.15 -9.58
N LEU A 8 -7.57 -4.95 -8.30
CA LEU A 8 -6.82 -5.60 -7.24
C LEU A 8 -6.97 -7.11 -7.33
N THR A 9 -8.18 -7.60 -7.57
CA THR A 9 -8.43 -9.03 -7.72
C THR A 9 -7.60 -9.61 -8.85
N ALA A 10 -7.55 -8.93 -10.00
CA ALA A 10 -6.75 -9.37 -11.14
C ALA A 10 -5.26 -9.42 -10.79
N ALA A 11 -4.75 -8.40 -10.11
CA ALA A 11 -3.35 -8.35 -9.70
C ALA A 11 -3.02 -9.46 -8.70
N LEU A 12 -3.92 -9.74 -7.77
CA LEU A 12 -3.74 -10.81 -6.79
C LEU A 12 -3.68 -12.18 -7.47
N GLN A 13 -4.51 -12.39 -8.50
CA GLN A 13 -4.55 -13.66 -9.20
C GLN A 13 -3.26 -13.97 -9.95
N VAL A 14 -2.55 -12.95 -10.40
CA VAL A 14 -1.28 -13.13 -11.09
C VAL A 14 -0.06 -12.97 -10.19
N GLY A 15 -0.28 -12.77 -8.89
CA GLY A 15 0.79 -12.71 -7.91
C GLY A 15 1.67 -11.47 -8.03
N GLN A 16 1.13 -10.37 -8.51
CA GLN A 16 1.90 -9.14 -8.73
C GLN A 16 1.86 -8.17 -7.55
N VAL A 17 1.14 -8.52 -6.50
CA VAL A 17 0.95 -7.61 -5.36
C VAL A 17 1.65 -8.16 -4.14
N ASP A 18 2.54 -7.36 -3.57
CA ASP A 18 3.05 -7.59 -2.22
C ASP A 18 2.19 -6.80 -1.25
N MET A 19 1.93 -7.36 -0.09
CA MET A 19 1.00 -6.79 0.87
C MET A 19 1.73 -6.23 2.07
N HIS A 20 1.37 -5.02 2.48
CA HIS A 20 1.89 -4.44 3.71
C HIS A 20 1.05 -4.91 4.89
N PRO A 21 1.67 -5.37 5.98
CA PRO A 21 0.91 -5.85 7.15
C PRO A 21 -0.07 -4.83 7.72
N PHE A 22 0.24 -3.53 7.66
CA PHE A 22 -0.68 -2.50 8.15
C PHE A 22 -1.93 -2.40 7.29
N VAL A 23 -1.83 -2.68 5.99
CA VAL A 23 -3.01 -2.70 5.11
C VAL A 23 -3.92 -3.86 5.48
N VAL A 24 -3.34 -5.02 5.76
CA VAL A 24 -4.12 -6.16 6.23
C VAL A 24 -4.86 -5.79 7.53
N GLY A 25 -4.15 -5.13 8.46
CA GLY A 25 -4.74 -4.69 9.71
C GLY A 25 -5.89 -3.71 9.51
N GLU A 26 -5.72 -2.74 8.63
CA GLU A 26 -6.77 -1.75 8.33
C GLU A 26 -8.01 -2.42 7.73
N LEU A 27 -7.82 -3.36 6.81
CA LEU A 27 -8.93 -4.11 6.24
C LEU A 27 -9.62 -4.96 7.30
N ALA A 28 -8.85 -5.51 8.24
CA ALA A 28 -9.40 -6.33 9.32
C ALA A 28 -10.29 -5.52 10.28
N CYS A 29 -10.10 -4.20 10.35
CA CYS A 29 -10.94 -3.33 11.18
C CYS A 29 -12.33 -3.11 10.58
N GLY A 30 -12.53 -3.40 9.32
CA GLY A 30 -13.80 -3.18 8.65
C GLY A 30 -14.69 -4.41 8.63
N ASN A 31 -15.87 -4.25 8.03
CA ASN A 31 -16.83 -5.31 7.83
C ASN A 31 -16.59 -5.99 6.50
N LEU A 32 -15.73 -6.99 6.48
CA LEU A 32 -15.45 -7.74 5.26
C LEU A 32 -16.45 -8.87 5.10
N GLN A 33 -16.97 -9.04 3.89
CA GLN A 33 -17.69 -10.25 3.53
C GLN A 33 -16.70 -11.37 3.31
N ALA A 34 -17.08 -12.59 3.74
CA ALA A 34 -16.18 -13.73 3.70
C ALA A 34 -14.83 -13.42 4.37
N ARG A 35 -14.90 -12.81 5.55
CA ARG A 35 -13.76 -12.27 6.27
C ARG A 35 -12.59 -13.22 6.37
N ALA A 36 -12.84 -14.45 6.81
CA ALA A 36 -11.77 -15.41 7.02
C ALA A 36 -11.04 -15.75 5.72
N GLU A 37 -11.78 -15.89 4.62
CA GLU A 37 -11.21 -16.18 3.32
C GLU A 37 -10.39 -15.01 2.79
N VAL A 38 -10.93 -13.79 2.87
CA VAL A 38 -10.25 -12.61 2.36
C VAL A 38 -8.97 -12.35 3.14
N LEU A 39 -9.04 -12.36 4.47
CA LEU A 39 -7.85 -12.14 5.28
C LEU A 39 -6.80 -13.23 5.07
N GLY A 40 -7.25 -14.49 4.91
CA GLY A 40 -6.36 -15.61 4.62
C GLY A 40 -5.61 -15.41 3.30
N LEU A 41 -6.32 -14.96 2.26
CA LEU A 41 -5.69 -14.68 0.97
C LEU A 41 -4.68 -13.54 1.06
N LEU A 42 -5.05 -12.46 1.74
CA LEU A 42 -4.15 -11.30 1.88
C LEU A 42 -2.90 -11.65 2.67
N GLN A 43 -3.05 -12.44 3.73
CA GLN A 43 -1.90 -12.86 4.55
C GLN A 43 -1.00 -13.86 3.83
N ALA A 44 -1.54 -14.59 2.85
CA ALA A 44 -0.78 -15.55 2.06
C ALA A 44 0.06 -14.86 0.97
N LEU A 45 -0.21 -13.59 0.65
CA LEU A 45 0.59 -12.84 -0.30
C LEU A 45 1.96 -12.54 0.27
N PRO A 46 2.98 -12.36 -0.59
CA PRO A 46 4.27 -11.88 -0.11
C PRO A 46 4.08 -10.60 0.69
N GLN A 47 4.67 -10.55 1.88
CA GLN A 47 4.51 -9.40 2.76
C GLN A 47 5.70 -8.48 2.63
N LEU A 48 5.43 -7.18 2.52
CA LEU A 48 6.47 -6.18 2.58
C LEU A 48 7.05 -6.13 3.98
N GLN A 49 8.33 -5.92 4.09
CA GLN A 49 8.96 -5.73 5.38
C GLN A 49 8.56 -4.36 5.93
N VAL A 50 8.05 -4.34 7.16
CA VAL A 50 7.70 -3.10 7.83
C VAL A 50 8.97 -2.31 8.12
N ALA A 51 8.99 -1.03 7.75
CA ALA A 51 10.10 -0.16 8.06
C ALA A 51 10.10 0.14 9.57
N THR A 52 11.29 0.41 10.11
CA THR A 52 11.38 0.86 11.50
C THR A 52 10.89 2.30 11.60
N ASP A 53 10.49 2.71 12.80
CA ASP A 53 10.09 4.10 13.02
C ASP A 53 11.20 5.06 12.63
N LYS A 54 12.43 4.71 12.94
CA LYS A 54 13.59 5.53 12.59
C LYS A 54 13.72 5.70 11.07
N GLU A 55 13.53 4.62 10.33
CA GLU A 55 13.57 4.65 8.87
C GLU A 55 12.43 5.51 8.31
N VAL A 56 11.23 5.39 8.88
CA VAL A 56 10.09 6.19 8.43
C VAL A 56 10.32 7.66 8.68
N LEU A 57 10.82 8.03 9.86
CA LEU A 57 11.10 9.43 10.18
C LEU A 57 12.18 10.00 9.27
N PHE A 58 13.22 9.23 9.00
CA PHE A 58 14.26 9.64 8.07
C PHE A 58 13.69 9.86 6.66
N PHE A 59 12.85 8.93 6.22
CA PHE A 59 12.21 9.01 4.90
C PHE A 59 11.33 10.25 4.79
N MET A 60 10.54 10.55 5.84
CA MET A 60 9.71 11.75 5.86
C MET A 60 10.53 13.01 5.72
N ASP A 61 11.64 13.10 6.45
CA ASP A 61 12.51 14.27 6.38
C ASP A 61 13.18 14.39 5.02
N ALA A 62 13.68 13.27 4.49
CA ALA A 62 14.37 13.27 3.21
C ALA A 62 13.48 13.73 2.05
N HIS A 63 12.18 13.50 2.14
CA HIS A 63 11.24 13.82 1.07
C HIS A 63 10.25 14.93 1.45
N ALA A 64 10.47 15.58 2.59
CA ALA A 64 9.65 16.71 3.06
C ALA A 64 8.16 16.36 3.08
N LEU A 65 7.81 15.23 3.70
CA LEU A 65 6.44 14.72 3.71
C LEU A 65 5.61 15.22 4.87
N MET A 66 6.21 15.93 5.82
CA MET A 66 5.49 16.48 6.96
C MET A 66 4.49 17.53 6.50
N GLY A 67 3.35 17.60 7.17
CA GLY A 67 2.33 18.61 6.88
C GLY A 67 1.54 18.38 5.60
N ARG A 68 1.64 17.20 5.01
CA ARG A 68 0.91 16.87 3.77
C ARG A 68 -0.50 16.33 4.01
N GLY A 69 -0.94 16.31 5.28
CA GLY A 69 -2.29 15.85 5.62
C GLY A 69 -2.46 14.34 5.62
N ARG A 70 -1.38 13.58 5.66
CA ARG A 70 -1.43 12.12 5.70
C ARG A 70 -0.97 11.61 7.05
N GLY A 71 -1.53 10.49 7.47
CA GLY A 71 -1.20 9.89 8.74
C GLY A 71 0.07 9.03 8.68
N TYR A 72 0.48 8.59 9.86
CA TYR A 72 1.72 7.83 10.01
C TYR A 72 1.68 6.47 9.31
N VAL A 73 0.51 5.84 9.23
CA VAL A 73 0.37 4.58 8.49
C VAL A 73 0.74 4.78 7.03
N ASP A 74 0.29 5.88 6.43
CA ASP A 74 0.64 6.18 5.03
C ASP A 74 2.14 6.39 4.87
N MET A 75 2.78 7.02 5.84
CA MET A 75 4.23 7.19 5.82
C MET A 75 4.95 5.84 5.87
N HIS A 76 4.46 4.91 6.69
CA HIS A 76 4.99 3.55 6.72
C HIS A 76 4.84 2.83 5.38
N LEU A 77 3.68 3.00 4.72
CA LEU A 77 3.45 2.38 3.42
C LEU A 77 4.42 2.90 2.37
N LEU A 78 4.62 4.21 2.32
CA LEU A 78 5.54 4.82 1.37
C LEU A 78 6.98 4.40 1.63
N ALA A 79 7.41 4.42 2.90
CA ALA A 79 8.77 4.05 3.25
C ALA A 79 9.06 2.58 2.94
N ALA A 80 8.14 1.68 3.29
CA ALA A 80 8.31 0.26 3.01
C ALA A 80 8.36 -0.01 1.51
N THR A 81 7.55 0.72 0.74
CA THR A 81 7.54 0.61 -0.72
C THR A 81 8.90 1.00 -1.31
N ARG A 82 9.45 2.11 -0.84
CA ARG A 82 10.75 2.58 -1.30
C ARG A 82 11.87 1.60 -0.93
N LEU A 83 11.90 1.18 0.34
CA LEU A 83 12.96 0.29 0.83
C LEU A 83 12.91 -1.07 0.15
N GLY A 84 11.73 -1.55 -0.20
CA GLY A 84 11.56 -2.82 -0.88
C GLY A 84 11.73 -2.75 -2.39
N ALA A 85 11.94 -1.56 -2.94
CA ALA A 85 12.01 -1.33 -4.38
C ALA A 85 10.75 -1.79 -5.12
N HIS A 86 9.59 -1.54 -4.50
CA HIS A 86 8.29 -1.88 -5.06
C HIS A 86 7.56 -0.64 -5.56
N LEU A 87 6.34 -0.82 -6.02
CA LEU A 87 5.44 0.28 -6.35
C LEU A 87 4.19 0.16 -5.50
N LEU A 88 3.62 1.30 -5.14
CA LEU A 88 2.44 1.34 -4.30
C LEU A 88 1.18 1.38 -5.16
N TRP A 89 0.27 0.44 -4.93
CA TRP A 89 -1.07 0.47 -5.48
C TRP A 89 -2.02 0.98 -4.41
N THR A 90 -2.77 2.03 -4.71
CA THR A 90 -3.75 2.59 -3.77
C THR A 90 -4.89 3.26 -4.54
N ARG A 91 -6.09 3.21 -3.96
CA ARG A 91 -7.26 3.92 -4.48
C ARG A 91 -7.39 5.31 -3.88
N ASP A 92 -6.60 5.62 -2.85
CA ASP A 92 -6.59 6.94 -2.25
C ASP A 92 -5.86 7.91 -3.18
N LYS A 93 -6.59 8.86 -3.75
CA LYS A 93 -6.05 9.77 -4.75
C LYS A 93 -4.92 10.64 -4.21
N ARG A 94 -5.03 11.07 -2.96
CA ARG A 94 -3.99 11.91 -2.35
C ARG A 94 -2.72 11.12 -2.10
N LEU A 95 -2.86 9.91 -1.58
CA LEU A 95 -1.71 9.04 -1.36
C LEU A 95 -1.05 8.66 -2.68
N HIS A 96 -1.87 8.37 -3.70
CA HIS A 96 -1.37 8.07 -5.04
C HIS A 96 -0.56 9.25 -5.60
N ALA A 97 -1.05 10.48 -5.42
CA ALA A 97 -0.34 11.67 -5.89
C ALA A 97 1.03 11.80 -5.24
N ILE A 98 1.11 11.59 -3.92
CA ILE A 98 2.39 11.65 -3.22
C ILE A 98 3.32 10.53 -3.70
N ALA A 99 2.80 9.33 -3.84
CA ALA A 99 3.58 8.20 -4.35
C ALA A 99 4.10 8.48 -5.76
N ALA A 100 3.28 9.09 -6.61
CA ALA A 100 3.69 9.45 -7.97
C ALA A 100 4.84 10.46 -7.95
N GLU A 101 4.77 11.48 -7.08
CA GLU A 101 5.86 12.45 -6.93
C GLU A 101 7.17 11.77 -6.56
N LEU A 102 7.10 10.71 -5.78
CA LEU A 102 8.27 9.97 -5.30
C LEU A 102 8.71 8.85 -6.26
N GLY A 103 7.99 8.66 -7.35
CA GLY A 103 8.28 7.58 -8.28
C GLY A 103 7.88 6.20 -7.75
N LEU A 104 6.94 6.16 -6.82
CA LEU A 104 6.54 4.92 -6.14
C LEU A 104 5.14 4.43 -6.54
N ALA A 105 4.43 5.15 -7.38
CA ALA A 105 3.06 4.79 -7.71
C ALA A 105 2.99 3.70 -8.77
N HIS A 106 2.19 2.68 -8.50
CA HIS A 106 1.80 1.71 -9.51
C HIS A 106 0.73 2.34 -10.39
N THR A 107 0.95 2.38 -11.68
CA THR A 107 -0.01 2.93 -12.62
C THR A 107 -0.49 1.86 -13.56
N GLU A 108 -1.77 1.89 -13.88
CA GLU A 108 -2.29 1.03 -14.92
C GLU A 108 -1.81 1.51 -16.27
N LYS A 109 -1.35 0.57 -17.07
CA LYS A 109 -1.07 0.89 -18.46
C LYS A 109 -2.38 0.96 -19.20
N LYS A 110 -2.64 2.11 -19.80
CA LYS A 110 -3.77 2.26 -20.71
C LYS A 110 -3.30 1.90 -22.10
N HIS A 111 -4.05 1.04 -22.70
CA HIS A 111 -3.76 0.60 -24.06
C HIS A 111 -4.82 1.10 -25.01
#